data_7ed60c7aef73fba4d287a0318cf98e19
#
_entry.id   7ed60c7aef73fba4d287a0318cf98e19
#
_cell.length_a   1.000
_cell.length_b   1.000
_cell.length_c   1.000
_cell.angle_alpha   90.00
_cell.angle_beta   90.00
_cell.angle_gamma   90.00
#
_symmetry.space_group_name_H-M   'P 1'
#
loop_
_entity.id
_entity.type
_entity.pdbx_description
1 polymer ?
#
loop_
_entity_poly.entity_id
_entity_poly.type
_entity_poly.pdbx_seq_one_letter_code
_entity_poly.pdbx_strand_id
1 'polypeptide(L)'
;TRLVNEWSGKTIRFPDNMCLTSYANDTVIMKYEREKLPYTILNYVDTIGCMSCKLQLPRWKEMLEEIDSVYPNKVNCLMVFYPKGKRKFIKHLRDNHFDRFVFIDEMDSLNRMNNFLHEEHLCTFLLDKNDKIIAIGNPILNYNVKKMYLDIISGKTVLSSYDKQLLTDVSISKTKIDLGTFSWNDAQEVEIQISNVGKNTLVMNDVITSCGCISV
;
A
#
# COMPACT_ATOMS: atom_id res chain seq x y z
N THR A 1 -5.37 -7.48 15.21
CA THR A 1 -4.76 -8.80 15.34
C THR A 1 -3.36 -8.68 15.94
N ARG A 2 -2.73 -9.78 16.38
CA ARG A 2 -1.49 -9.78 17.18
C ARG A 2 -0.35 -8.97 16.55
N LEU A 3 -0.11 -9.10 15.25
CA LEU A 3 0.97 -8.40 14.53
C LEU A 3 0.78 -6.88 14.49
N VAL A 4 -0.44 -6.41 14.28
CA VAL A 4 -0.73 -4.97 14.28
C VAL A 4 -0.46 -4.37 15.67
N ASN A 5 -0.86 -5.08 16.73
CA ASN A 5 -0.60 -4.64 18.10
C ASN A 5 0.90 -4.63 18.45
N GLU A 6 1.66 -5.57 17.90
CA GLU A 6 3.11 -5.66 18.12
C GLU A 6 3.87 -4.48 17.46
N TRP A 7 3.40 -4.02 16.31
CA TRP A 7 4.06 -2.96 15.54
C TRP A 7 3.53 -1.56 15.84
N SER A 8 2.30 -1.44 16.32
CA SER A 8 1.73 -0.15 16.70
C SER A 8 2.57 0.53 17.77
N GLY A 9 2.92 1.77 17.53
CA GLY A 9 3.73 2.56 18.45
C GLY A 9 5.24 2.37 18.35
N LYS A 10 5.76 1.42 17.54
CA LYS A 10 7.20 1.35 17.22
C LYS A 10 7.62 2.55 16.40
N THR A 11 8.87 2.95 16.54
CA THR A 11 9.47 4.03 15.74
C THR A 11 10.26 3.43 14.59
N ILE A 12 10.03 3.92 13.37
CA ILE A 12 10.79 3.54 12.18
C ILE A 12 12.14 4.23 12.18
N ARG A 13 13.18 3.46 11.89
CA ARG A 13 14.56 3.96 11.70
C ARG A 13 14.84 4.06 10.22
N PHE A 14 15.30 5.23 9.78
CA PHE A 14 15.64 5.49 8.38
C PHE A 14 17.16 5.49 8.16
N PRO A 15 17.64 5.05 7.00
CA PRO A 15 19.06 5.21 6.62
C PRO A 15 19.46 6.70 6.54
N ASP A 16 20.69 7.03 6.98
CA ASP A 16 21.16 8.41 7.06
C ASP A 16 21.31 9.13 5.71
N ASN A 17 21.55 8.39 4.62
CA ASN A 17 21.87 8.95 3.30
C ASN A 17 20.87 8.47 2.24
N MET A 18 19.59 8.74 2.45
CA MET A 18 18.58 8.42 1.44
C MET A 18 18.60 9.44 0.30
N CYS A 19 18.61 8.95 -0.93
CA CYS A 19 18.41 9.77 -2.12
C CYS A 19 17.12 9.35 -2.82
N LEU A 20 16.21 10.29 -2.96
CA LEU A 20 14.97 10.08 -3.70
C LEU A 20 15.21 10.36 -5.19
N THR A 21 14.59 9.57 -6.03
CA THR A 21 14.70 9.70 -7.47
C THR A 21 13.32 9.71 -8.11
N SER A 22 13.08 10.65 -9.02
CA SER A 22 11.94 10.63 -9.93
C SER A 22 12.41 10.20 -11.32
N TYR A 23 11.60 9.41 -12.02
CA TYR A 23 11.89 8.85 -13.34
C TYR A 23 10.85 9.23 -14.40
N ALA A 24 10.08 10.29 -14.18
CA ALA A 24 8.99 10.69 -15.06
C ALA A 24 9.50 11.04 -16.49
N ASN A 25 10.03 12.23 -16.69
CA ASN A 25 10.57 12.69 -17.96
C ASN A 25 12.10 12.60 -17.97
N ASP A 26 12.72 13.33 -17.06
CA ASP A 26 14.15 13.26 -16.77
C ASP A 26 14.40 12.59 -15.42
N THR A 27 15.58 11.97 -15.28
CA THR A 27 15.96 11.38 -13.99
C THR A 27 16.43 12.50 -13.07
N VAL A 28 15.62 12.82 -12.06
CA VAL A 28 15.94 13.81 -11.03
C VAL A 28 16.27 13.08 -9.72
N ILE A 29 17.42 13.40 -9.14
CA ILE A 29 17.88 12.84 -7.87
C ILE A 29 17.97 13.98 -6.86
N MET A 30 17.38 13.77 -5.68
CA MET A 30 17.48 14.71 -4.56
C MET A 30 17.86 13.97 -3.28
N LYS A 31 18.65 14.62 -2.43
CA LYS A 31 18.88 14.12 -1.07
C LYS A 31 17.56 14.18 -0.32
N TYR A 32 17.20 13.11 0.36
CA TYR A 32 16.01 13.13 1.20
C TYR A 32 16.30 13.95 2.46
N GLU A 33 15.70 15.11 2.52
CA GLU A 33 15.62 15.90 3.74
C GLU A 33 14.22 15.73 4.28
N ARG A 34 14.14 15.14 5.46
CA ARG A 34 12.84 14.86 6.06
C ARG A 34 12.12 16.16 6.40
N GLU A 35 11.10 16.47 5.64
CA GLU A 35 10.16 17.51 6.01
C GLU A 35 9.42 17.10 7.28
N LYS A 36 9.34 18.00 8.25
CA LYS A 36 8.63 17.77 9.51
C LYS A 36 7.12 17.96 9.33
N LEU A 37 6.53 17.27 8.34
CA LEU A 37 5.09 17.25 8.21
C LEU A 37 4.45 16.42 9.33
N PRO A 38 3.19 16.70 9.68
CA PRO A 38 2.48 15.96 10.73
C PRO A 38 2.47 14.45 10.56
N TYR A 39 2.38 14.00 9.31
CA TYR A 39 2.26 12.58 8.97
C TYR A 39 3.20 12.17 7.84
N THR A 40 3.60 10.89 7.84
CA THR A 40 4.29 10.26 6.72
C THR A 40 3.60 8.94 6.39
N ILE A 41 3.19 8.74 5.15
CA ILE A 41 2.84 7.42 4.65
C ILE A 41 4.13 6.79 4.14
N LEU A 42 4.56 5.73 4.81
CA LEU A 42 5.68 4.91 4.40
C LEU A 42 5.16 3.64 3.74
N ASN A 43 5.50 3.41 2.48
CA ASN A 43 5.23 2.16 1.78
C ASN A 43 6.54 1.49 1.40
N TYR A 44 6.82 0.34 2.00
CA TYR A 44 7.98 -0.47 1.65
C TYR A 44 7.53 -1.69 0.84
N VAL A 45 8.17 -1.91 -0.31
CA VAL A 45 7.87 -3.06 -1.19
C VAL A 45 9.16 -3.72 -1.65
N ASP A 46 9.32 -5.01 -1.37
CA ASP A 46 10.24 -5.83 -2.12
C ASP A 46 9.62 -6.17 -3.48
N THR A 47 10.39 -6.14 -4.55
CA THR A 47 9.90 -6.43 -5.90
C THR A 47 10.14 -7.88 -6.32
N ILE A 48 10.33 -8.79 -5.38
CA ILE A 48 10.49 -10.22 -5.64
C ILE A 48 9.13 -10.79 -6.06
N GLY A 49 9.05 -11.40 -7.25
CA GLY A 49 7.81 -11.95 -7.80
C GLY A 49 7.10 -11.04 -8.79
N CYS A 50 5.76 -10.98 -8.74
CA CYS A 50 4.96 -10.16 -9.66
C CYS A 50 5.06 -8.68 -9.30
N MET A 51 5.81 -7.92 -10.08
CA MET A 51 6.05 -6.50 -9.84
C MET A 51 4.77 -5.66 -9.94
N SER A 52 3.97 -5.87 -10.98
CA SER A 52 2.72 -5.12 -11.19
C SER A 52 1.72 -5.37 -10.07
N CYS A 53 1.63 -6.62 -9.59
CA CYS A 53 0.73 -7.02 -8.52
C CYS A 53 1.08 -6.32 -7.20
N LYS A 54 2.38 -6.23 -6.89
CA LYS A 54 2.87 -5.65 -5.64
C LYS A 54 2.86 -4.13 -5.63
N LEU A 55 3.22 -3.52 -6.76
CA LEU A 55 3.44 -2.08 -6.82
C LEU A 55 2.14 -1.29 -6.93
N GLN A 56 1.14 -1.76 -7.69
CA GLN A 56 -0.15 -1.09 -7.86
C GLN A 56 0.00 0.43 -8.14
N LEU A 57 0.99 0.81 -8.96
CA LEU A 57 1.39 2.21 -9.18
C LEU A 57 0.25 3.15 -9.57
N PRO A 58 -0.70 2.77 -10.46
CA PRO A 58 -1.83 3.63 -10.79
C PRO A 58 -2.70 3.98 -9.58
N ARG A 59 -2.97 3.02 -8.70
CA ARG A 59 -3.76 3.25 -7.47
C ARG A 59 -3.04 4.13 -6.47
N TRP A 60 -1.71 3.94 -6.34
CA TRP A 60 -0.90 4.84 -5.52
C TRP A 60 -0.91 6.25 -6.07
N LYS A 61 -0.79 6.44 -7.39
CA LYS A 61 -0.84 7.76 -8.02
C LYS A 61 -2.15 8.47 -7.70
N GLU A 62 -3.28 7.81 -7.92
CA GLU A 62 -4.62 8.32 -7.60
C GLU A 62 -4.75 8.72 -6.12
N MET A 63 -4.34 7.86 -5.19
CA MET A 63 -4.40 8.17 -3.76
C MET A 63 -3.50 9.35 -3.37
N LEU A 64 -2.30 9.45 -3.95
CA LEU A 64 -1.38 10.54 -3.66
C LEU A 64 -1.91 11.88 -4.21
N GLU A 65 -2.52 11.88 -5.39
CA GLU A 65 -3.20 13.06 -5.95
C GLU A 65 -4.37 13.52 -5.06
N GLU A 66 -5.15 12.58 -4.54
CA GLU A 66 -6.22 12.89 -3.59
C GLU A 66 -5.65 13.52 -2.30
N ILE A 67 -4.59 12.94 -1.73
CA ILE A 67 -3.96 13.47 -0.51
C ILE A 67 -3.39 14.86 -0.73
N ASP A 68 -2.68 15.09 -1.83
CA ASP A 68 -2.08 16.40 -2.14
C ASP A 68 -3.17 17.47 -2.33
N SER A 69 -4.30 17.11 -2.94
CA SER A 69 -5.42 18.02 -3.17
C SER A 69 -6.19 18.35 -1.89
N VAL A 70 -6.48 17.35 -1.07
CA VAL A 70 -7.37 17.49 0.09
C VAL A 70 -6.62 17.89 1.36
N TYR A 71 -5.35 17.46 1.49
CA TYR A 71 -4.52 17.65 2.69
C TYR A 71 -3.16 18.27 2.37
N PRO A 72 -3.09 19.41 1.67
CA PRO A 72 -1.82 20.02 1.29
C PRO A 72 -0.94 20.28 2.52
N ASN A 73 0.35 19.95 2.40
CA ASN A 73 1.36 20.15 3.46
C ASN A 73 1.08 19.42 4.79
N LYS A 74 0.28 18.35 4.79
CA LYS A 74 0.02 17.54 5.99
C LYS A 74 0.70 16.18 5.94
N VAL A 75 0.91 15.62 4.76
CA VAL A 75 1.36 14.24 4.59
C VAL A 75 2.55 14.18 3.66
N ASN A 76 3.61 13.59 4.12
CA ASN A 76 4.71 13.16 3.27
C ASN A 76 4.47 11.71 2.81
N CYS A 77 4.76 11.41 1.55
CA CYS A 77 4.64 10.05 1.03
C CYS A 77 6.01 9.54 0.63
N LEU A 78 6.48 8.52 1.35
CA LEU A 78 7.76 7.88 1.12
C LEU A 78 7.57 6.48 0.56
N MET A 79 7.81 6.35 -0.73
CA MET A 79 7.75 5.09 -1.44
C MET A 79 9.15 4.47 -1.48
N VAL A 80 9.34 3.35 -0.81
CA VAL A 80 10.63 2.65 -0.69
C VAL A 80 10.54 1.31 -1.41
N PHE A 81 11.45 1.08 -2.33
CA PHE A 81 11.47 -0.13 -3.13
C PHE A 81 12.82 -0.84 -3.03
N TYR A 82 12.77 -2.12 -2.69
CA TYR A 82 13.92 -3.03 -2.80
C TYR A 82 13.82 -3.84 -4.09
N PRO A 83 14.48 -3.42 -5.20
CA PRO A 83 14.33 -4.08 -6.49
C PRO A 83 15.30 -5.25 -6.65
N LYS A 84 14.78 -6.41 -7.02
CA LYS A 84 15.62 -7.53 -7.47
C LYS A 84 16.38 -7.24 -8.78
N GLY A 85 15.86 -6.27 -9.58
CA GLY A 85 16.47 -5.83 -10.83
C GLY A 85 16.18 -4.37 -11.12
N LYS A 86 17.08 -3.47 -10.74
CA LYS A 86 16.91 -2.02 -10.82
C LYS A 86 16.48 -1.52 -12.20
N ARG A 87 17.12 -2.00 -13.29
CA ARG A 87 16.77 -1.56 -14.66
C ARG A 87 15.32 -1.90 -15.03
N LYS A 88 14.88 -3.10 -14.70
CA LYS A 88 13.52 -3.59 -14.97
C LYS A 88 12.50 -2.81 -14.15
N PHE A 89 12.83 -2.52 -12.90
CA PHE A 89 12.03 -1.71 -12.01
C PHE A 89 11.87 -0.27 -12.52
N ILE A 90 12.97 0.40 -12.90
CA ILE A 90 12.93 1.76 -13.46
C ILE A 90 12.08 1.80 -14.75
N LYS A 91 12.25 0.80 -15.63
CA LYS A 91 11.41 0.69 -16.82
C LYS A 91 9.93 0.60 -16.43
N HIS A 92 9.59 -0.20 -15.42
CA HIS A 92 8.21 -0.34 -14.95
C HIS A 92 7.64 0.97 -14.40
N LEU A 93 8.42 1.78 -13.66
CA LEU A 93 8.00 3.11 -13.21
C LEU A 93 7.67 4.03 -14.41
N ARG A 94 8.52 4.03 -15.43
CA ARG A 94 8.32 4.83 -16.66
C ARG A 94 7.11 4.38 -17.46
N ASP A 95 6.96 3.08 -17.67
CA ASP A 95 5.83 2.50 -18.41
C ASP A 95 4.48 2.83 -17.76
N ASN A 96 4.45 3.01 -16.43
CA ASN A 96 3.27 3.41 -15.66
C ASN A 96 3.17 4.93 -15.41
N HIS A 97 4.03 5.73 -16.01
CA HIS A 97 4.07 7.19 -15.81
C HIS A 97 4.05 7.61 -14.34
N PHE A 98 4.80 6.85 -13.51
CA PHE A 98 4.89 7.15 -12.09
C PHE A 98 5.93 8.24 -11.84
N ASP A 99 5.45 9.45 -11.62
CA ASP A 99 6.24 10.68 -11.55
C ASP A 99 6.67 11.10 -10.15
N ARG A 100 6.28 10.30 -9.14
CA ARG A 100 6.63 10.57 -7.74
C ARG A 100 8.07 10.22 -7.43
N PHE A 101 8.63 10.92 -6.46
CA PHE A 101 9.93 10.58 -5.92
C PHE A 101 9.88 9.26 -5.14
N VAL A 102 10.83 8.38 -5.42
CA VAL A 102 10.95 7.07 -4.78
C VAL A 102 12.35 6.86 -4.23
N PHE A 103 12.48 6.11 -3.15
CA PHE A 103 13.76 5.60 -2.68
C PHE A 103 13.97 4.18 -3.20
N ILE A 104 15.05 3.98 -3.99
CA ILE A 104 15.47 2.66 -4.44
C ILE A 104 16.53 2.17 -3.47
N ASP A 105 16.12 1.31 -2.55
CA ASP A 105 16.97 0.72 -1.52
C ASP A 105 17.61 -0.58 -1.99
N GLU A 106 18.65 -0.48 -2.83
CA GLU A 106 19.33 -1.63 -3.40
C GLU A 106 19.96 -2.55 -2.35
N MET A 107 20.22 -2.06 -1.14
CA MET A 107 20.85 -2.80 -0.04
C MET A 107 19.84 -3.34 0.98
N ASP A 108 18.54 -3.12 0.76
CA ASP A 108 17.48 -3.48 1.72
C ASP A 108 17.73 -2.90 3.13
N SER A 109 18.30 -1.70 3.16
CA SER A 109 18.76 -1.06 4.40
C SER A 109 17.61 -0.76 5.34
N LEU A 110 16.50 -0.26 4.80
CA LEU A 110 15.33 0.08 5.61
C LEU A 110 14.74 -1.16 6.29
N ASN A 111 14.58 -2.25 5.56
CA ASN A 111 14.07 -3.51 6.12
C ASN A 111 15.04 -4.09 7.15
N ARG A 112 16.34 -4.11 6.85
CA ARG A 112 17.37 -4.59 7.80
C ARG A 112 17.38 -3.83 9.12
N MET A 113 17.12 -2.53 9.07
CA MET A 113 17.08 -1.69 10.28
C MET A 113 15.83 -1.91 11.13
N ASN A 114 14.72 -2.32 10.50
CA ASN A 114 13.41 -2.38 11.15
C ASN A 114 12.85 -3.80 11.29
N ASN A 115 13.37 -4.79 10.55
CA ASN A 115 12.86 -6.16 10.47
C ASN A 115 11.36 -6.19 10.13
N PHE A 116 11.00 -5.63 8.97
CA PHE A 116 9.61 -5.63 8.55
C PHE A 116 9.01 -7.03 8.45
N LEU A 117 7.72 -7.12 8.61
CA LEU A 117 6.99 -8.37 8.47
C LEU A 117 7.11 -8.88 7.03
N HIS A 118 7.20 -10.19 6.88
CA HIS A 118 7.22 -10.83 5.55
C HIS A 118 5.85 -10.76 4.83
N GLU A 119 4.84 -10.20 5.46
CA GLU A 119 3.51 -10.02 4.91
C GLU A 119 3.43 -8.66 4.19
N GLU A 120 3.48 -8.68 2.87
CA GLU A 120 3.56 -7.49 2.01
C GLU A 120 2.47 -6.45 2.27
N HIS A 121 1.24 -6.89 2.57
CA HIS A 121 0.13 -5.98 2.87
C HIS A 121 0.25 -5.26 4.22
N LEU A 122 1.22 -5.66 5.05
CA LEU A 122 1.51 -5.02 6.33
C LEU A 122 2.76 -4.12 6.30
N CYS A 123 3.39 -3.95 5.15
CA CYS A 123 4.58 -3.09 4.99
C CYS A 123 4.24 -1.66 4.56
N THR A 124 3.01 -1.22 4.84
CA THR A 124 2.58 0.17 4.67
C THR A 124 2.15 0.72 6.02
N PHE A 125 2.69 1.89 6.36
CA PHE A 125 2.54 2.50 7.67
C PHE A 125 2.13 3.97 7.55
N LEU A 126 1.24 4.42 8.43
CA LEU A 126 1.08 5.83 8.72
C LEU A 126 1.93 6.16 9.94
N LEU A 127 2.83 7.11 9.80
CA LEU A 127 3.75 7.56 10.85
C LEU A 127 3.36 8.97 11.32
N ASP A 128 3.58 9.25 12.59
CA ASP A 128 3.54 10.60 13.12
C ASP A 128 4.83 11.40 12.82
N LYS A 129 4.89 12.64 13.25
CA LYS A 129 6.06 13.53 13.11
C LYS A 129 7.35 13.02 13.74
N ASN A 130 7.27 12.03 14.64
CA ASN A 130 8.40 11.41 15.34
C ASN A 130 8.74 10.01 14.77
N ASP A 131 8.25 9.65 13.58
CA ASP A 131 8.41 8.34 12.95
C ASP A 131 7.71 7.18 13.67
N LYS A 132 6.84 7.47 14.60
CA LYS A 132 6.11 6.47 15.32
C LYS A 132 4.94 5.95 14.49
N ILE A 133 4.80 4.64 14.41
CA ILE A 133 3.71 3.99 13.70
C ILE A 133 2.39 4.23 14.44
N ILE A 134 1.45 4.87 13.78
CA ILE A 134 0.10 5.17 14.30
C ILE A 134 -1.01 4.39 13.58
N ALA A 135 -0.74 3.92 12.37
CA ALA A 135 -1.62 2.98 11.68
C ALA A 135 -0.82 2.08 10.73
N ILE A 136 -1.35 0.87 10.48
CA ILE A 136 -0.71 -0.19 9.68
C ILE A 136 -1.72 -0.74 8.68
N GLY A 137 -1.23 -1.04 7.50
CA GLY A 137 -1.99 -1.66 6.42
C GLY A 137 -1.96 -0.83 5.15
N ASN A 138 -2.19 -1.49 4.03
CA ASN A 138 -2.10 -0.84 2.73
C ASN A 138 -3.43 -0.17 2.35
N PRO A 139 -3.48 1.17 2.30
CA PRO A 139 -4.72 1.92 2.06
C PRO A 139 -5.24 1.82 0.62
N ILE A 140 -4.40 1.44 -0.35
CA ILE A 140 -4.87 1.22 -1.73
C ILE A 140 -5.48 -0.16 -1.94
N LEU A 141 -5.28 -1.09 -0.99
CA LEU A 141 -5.82 -2.45 -1.03
C LEU A 141 -7.00 -2.66 -0.09
N ASN A 142 -7.27 -1.72 0.81
CA ASN A 142 -8.33 -1.87 1.81
C ASN A 142 -8.98 -0.51 2.10
N TYR A 143 -10.26 -0.40 1.74
CA TYR A 143 -11.05 0.82 1.95
C TYR A 143 -11.09 1.27 3.42
N ASN A 144 -11.25 0.35 4.36
CA ASN A 144 -11.29 0.70 5.78
C ASN A 144 -9.95 1.23 6.28
N VAL A 145 -8.84 0.71 5.76
CA VAL A 145 -7.49 1.24 6.03
C VAL A 145 -7.34 2.63 5.43
N LYS A 146 -7.78 2.84 4.18
CA LYS A 146 -7.79 4.18 3.54
C LYS A 146 -8.58 5.16 4.38
N LYS A 147 -9.81 4.81 4.74
CA LYS A 147 -10.66 5.64 5.57
C LYS A 147 -10.01 5.97 6.93
N MET A 148 -9.44 4.99 7.61
CA MET A 148 -8.73 5.18 8.86
C MET A 148 -7.58 6.18 8.71
N TYR A 149 -6.75 6.06 7.66
CA TYR A 149 -5.67 7.01 7.38
C TYR A 149 -6.21 8.44 7.19
N LEU A 150 -7.22 8.59 6.35
CA LEU A 150 -7.82 9.91 6.07
C LEU A 150 -8.50 10.52 7.30
N ASP A 151 -9.15 9.73 8.14
CA ASP A 151 -9.74 10.18 9.41
C ASP A 151 -8.65 10.68 10.37
N ILE A 152 -7.53 9.97 10.51
CA ILE A 152 -6.38 10.40 11.31
C ILE A 152 -5.78 11.71 10.74
N ILE A 153 -5.52 11.77 9.43
CA ILE A 153 -4.91 12.93 8.76
C ILE A 153 -5.81 14.16 8.86
N SER A 154 -7.12 13.98 8.78
CA SER A 154 -8.09 15.08 8.94
C SER A 154 -8.23 15.58 10.38
N GLY A 155 -7.67 14.86 11.36
CA GLY A 155 -7.82 15.15 12.78
C GLY A 155 -9.18 14.74 13.35
N LYS A 156 -9.96 13.94 12.62
CA LYS A 156 -11.15 13.31 13.18
C LYS A 156 -10.70 12.33 14.25
N THR A 157 -11.27 12.44 15.43
CA THR A 157 -10.99 11.50 16.52
C THR A 157 -11.44 10.11 16.09
N VAL A 158 -10.49 9.21 15.87
CA VAL A 158 -10.76 7.80 15.49
C VAL A 158 -11.26 7.02 16.73
N LEU A 159 -11.92 7.74 17.65
CA LEU A 159 -12.53 7.12 18.83
C LEU A 159 -13.80 6.38 18.39
N SER A 160 -13.71 5.08 18.45
CA SER A 160 -14.86 4.16 18.55
C SER A 160 -15.77 3.90 17.35
N SER A 161 -15.56 4.49 16.18
CA SER A 161 -16.44 4.15 15.04
C SER A 161 -16.16 2.75 14.46
N TYR A 162 -14.97 2.22 14.67
CA TYR A 162 -14.60 0.86 14.20
C TYR A 162 -15.13 -0.23 15.14
N ASP A 163 -15.29 0.03 16.44
CA ASP A 163 -15.84 -0.93 17.41
C ASP A 163 -17.37 -1.13 17.28
N LYS A 164 -18.06 -0.26 16.51
CA LYS A 164 -19.51 -0.34 16.27
C LYS A 164 -19.88 -0.75 14.85
N GLN A 165 -18.93 -1.14 14.00
CA GLN A 165 -19.33 -1.74 12.73
C GLN A 165 -20.03 -3.07 13.02
N LEU A 166 -21.30 -3.12 12.65
CA LEU A 166 -22.08 -4.35 12.67
C LEU A 166 -21.45 -5.31 11.65
N LEU A 167 -20.62 -6.21 12.15
CA LEU A 167 -20.03 -7.27 11.33
C LEU A 167 -21.10 -8.26 10.92
N THR A 168 -20.95 -8.86 9.77
CA THR A 168 -21.76 -9.97 9.30
C THR A 168 -20.88 -11.12 8.86
N ASP A 169 -21.42 -12.33 8.94
CA ASP A 169 -20.73 -13.51 8.46
C ASP A 169 -20.99 -13.68 6.96
N VAL A 170 -19.94 -14.09 6.24
CA VAL A 170 -19.98 -14.24 4.79
C VAL A 170 -19.54 -15.64 4.41
N SER A 171 -20.29 -16.27 3.53
CA SER A 171 -19.92 -17.52 2.87
C SER A 171 -19.44 -17.21 1.45
N ILE A 172 -18.31 -17.78 1.06
CA ILE A 172 -17.72 -17.66 -0.26
C ILE A 172 -17.72 -19.06 -0.90
N SER A 173 -18.30 -19.19 -2.11
CA SER A 173 -18.46 -20.48 -2.77
C SER A 173 -17.12 -21.16 -3.12
N LYS A 174 -16.10 -20.37 -3.45
CA LYS A 174 -14.76 -20.85 -3.81
C LYS A 174 -13.71 -19.86 -3.32
N THR A 175 -12.81 -20.30 -2.46
CA THR A 175 -11.66 -19.51 -1.97
C THR A 175 -10.38 -19.77 -2.77
N LYS A 176 -10.36 -20.84 -3.56
CA LYS A 176 -9.26 -21.21 -4.45
C LYS A 176 -9.84 -21.79 -5.72
N ILE A 177 -9.33 -21.35 -6.85
CA ILE A 177 -9.74 -21.80 -8.17
C ILE A 177 -8.48 -22.17 -8.94
N ASP A 178 -8.46 -23.39 -9.48
CA ASP A 178 -7.42 -23.82 -10.40
C ASP A 178 -7.96 -23.66 -11.81
N LEU A 179 -7.35 -22.75 -12.57
CA LEU A 179 -7.73 -22.49 -13.96
C LEU A 179 -7.04 -23.46 -14.95
N GLY A 180 -6.19 -24.35 -14.45
CA GLY A 180 -5.41 -25.27 -15.29
C GLY A 180 -4.42 -24.56 -16.20
N THR A 181 -4.17 -25.16 -17.36
CA THR A 181 -3.28 -24.60 -18.39
C THR A 181 -4.11 -24.10 -19.56
N PHE A 182 -3.94 -22.82 -19.88
CA PHE A 182 -4.63 -22.17 -21.01
C PHE A 182 -3.68 -21.27 -21.80
N SER A 183 -4.06 -20.93 -23.04
CA SER A 183 -3.30 -20.02 -23.87
C SER A 183 -3.41 -18.59 -23.32
N TRP A 184 -2.35 -17.80 -23.42
CA TRP A 184 -2.35 -16.42 -22.93
C TRP A 184 -3.39 -15.51 -23.63
N ASN A 185 -3.88 -15.92 -24.81
CA ASN A 185 -4.93 -15.22 -25.56
C ASN A 185 -6.35 -15.64 -25.17
N ASP A 186 -6.49 -16.69 -24.35
CA ASP A 186 -7.80 -17.23 -23.99
C ASP A 186 -8.25 -16.65 -22.65
N ALA A 187 -9.26 -15.78 -22.67
CA ALA A 187 -9.89 -15.31 -21.46
C ALA A 187 -10.60 -16.45 -20.73
N GLN A 188 -10.37 -16.57 -19.44
CA GLN A 188 -11.05 -17.51 -18.56
C GLN A 188 -12.02 -16.75 -17.67
N GLU A 189 -13.27 -17.18 -17.63
CA GLU A 189 -14.28 -16.60 -16.74
C GLU A 189 -14.61 -17.55 -15.60
N VAL A 190 -14.69 -17.01 -14.41
CA VAL A 190 -15.04 -17.77 -13.19
C VAL A 190 -16.02 -16.99 -12.37
N GLU A 191 -17.10 -17.65 -11.99
CA GLU A 191 -18.08 -17.10 -11.07
C GLU A 191 -17.75 -17.49 -9.62
N ILE A 192 -17.74 -16.49 -8.74
CA ILE A 192 -17.60 -16.64 -7.29
C ILE A 192 -18.85 -16.08 -6.64
N GLN A 193 -19.59 -16.92 -5.94
CA GLN A 193 -20.77 -16.50 -5.20
C GLN A 193 -20.37 -16.10 -3.78
N ILE A 194 -20.79 -14.90 -3.37
CA ILE A 194 -20.63 -14.38 -2.01
C ILE A 194 -22.02 -14.26 -1.40
N SER A 195 -22.26 -14.94 -0.29
CA SER A 195 -23.54 -14.95 0.41
C SER A 195 -23.39 -14.39 1.81
N ASN A 196 -24.26 -13.47 2.16
CA ASN A 196 -24.38 -13.00 3.55
C ASN A 196 -25.12 -14.07 4.37
N VAL A 197 -24.43 -14.72 5.29
CA VAL A 197 -25.00 -15.72 6.20
C VAL A 197 -25.14 -15.22 7.63
N GLY A 198 -24.74 -13.97 7.87
CA GLY A 198 -24.88 -13.31 9.16
C GLY A 198 -26.20 -12.52 9.26
N LYS A 199 -26.32 -11.78 10.37
CA LYS A 199 -27.55 -11.06 10.73
C LYS A 199 -27.57 -9.61 10.27
N ASN A 200 -26.43 -9.04 9.96
CA ASN A 200 -26.29 -7.64 9.57
C ASN A 200 -26.16 -7.51 8.04
N THR A 201 -26.40 -6.33 7.51
CA THR A 201 -26.26 -6.05 6.07
C THR A 201 -24.82 -6.23 5.64
N LEU A 202 -24.61 -7.00 4.56
CA LEU A 202 -23.33 -7.07 3.86
C LEU A 202 -23.18 -5.86 2.94
N VAL A 203 -22.13 -5.08 3.13
CA VAL A 203 -21.75 -4.00 2.23
C VAL A 203 -20.39 -4.32 1.62
N MET A 204 -20.34 -4.47 0.31
CA MET A 204 -19.09 -4.54 -0.45
C MET A 204 -18.70 -3.13 -0.90
N ASN A 205 -17.62 -2.61 -0.38
CA ASN A 205 -17.17 -1.26 -0.71
C ASN A 205 -16.34 -1.24 -2.00
N ASP A 206 -15.61 -2.32 -2.26
CA ASP A 206 -14.75 -2.44 -3.44
C ASP A 206 -14.43 -3.92 -3.73
N VAL A 207 -14.11 -4.22 -4.98
CA VAL A 207 -13.55 -5.50 -5.42
C VAL A 207 -12.20 -5.22 -6.08
N ILE A 208 -11.15 -5.74 -5.47
CA ILE A 208 -9.78 -5.45 -5.86
C ILE A 208 -9.11 -6.71 -6.38
N THR A 209 -8.54 -6.61 -7.57
CA THR A 209 -7.70 -7.67 -8.13
C THR A 209 -6.23 -7.44 -7.79
N SER A 210 -5.48 -8.51 -7.53
CA SER A 210 -4.05 -8.44 -7.22
C SER A 210 -3.15 -8.21 -8.44
N CYS A 211 -3.69 -8.38 -9.65
CA CYS A 211 -2.95 -8.13 -10.89
C CYS A 211 -3.86 -7.53 -11.98
N GLY A 212 -3.25 -6.81 -12.92
CA GLY A 212 -3.95 -6.27 -14.08
C GLY A 212 -4.39 -7.32 -15.12
N CYS A 213 -4.10 -8.61 -14.89
CA CYS A 213 -4.54 -9.71 -15.73
C CYS A 213 -5.92 -10.26 -15.31
N ILE A 214 -6.50 -9.76 -14.24
CA ILE A 214 -7.84 -10.11 -13.75
C ILE A 214 -8.70 -8.85 -13.80
N SER A 215 -9.88 -8.96 -14.38
CA SER A 215 -10.95 -7.96 -14.32
C SER A 215 -12.16 -8.52 -13.58
N VAL A 216 -12.93 -7.67 -12.92
CA VAL A 216 -14.15 -8.03 -12.19
C VAL A 216 -15.29 -7.14 -12.69
#